data_32eb3db1a71b35c88d051630f1195607
#
_entry.id   32eb3db1a71b35c88d051630f1195607
#
_cell.length_a   1.000
_cell.length_b   1.000
_cell.length_c   1.000
_cell.angle_alpha   90.00
_cell.angle_beta   90.00
_cell.angle_gamma   90.00
#
_symmetry.space_group_name_H-M   'P 1'
#
loop_
_entity.id
_entity.type
_entity.pdbx_description
1 polymer ?
#
loop_
_entity_poly.entity_id
_entity_poly.type
_entity_poly.pdbx_seq_one_letter_code
_entity_poly.pdbx_strand_id
1 'polypeptide(L)'
;MAKMTPRTLSGFMELLPGPQQQMERMMDVLRTTYSRYGFTPLDTPVIEASEVLLAKGGGETEKQIYRFQKGDADLALRFDLTVPLAKYVALHYNDLSFPFRRYQIGKVYRGERAQRGRFREFYQADIDVIGDGKLDITNEAEIPAIIYQTFTSLGLERFQIRVNNRKILNGFYAMLGLTEQSGDIMRTVDKLDKIGAEKVRTCLMEDVGLTDEQAGEILKFIAITGSNGEVLAALEGYRGRSDVFDEGLNELTTVVKYLAAFGVPQENFAVDLTIARGLDYYTGTVYETTLLDHPEIGSVCSGGRYDNLAEYYTDRQLPGVGISIGLTRLFYVLGEQKMLNPALPTAPADVLILPMTEDLAPAISLATQLRSAGVRTQLYTEQKKFKAKMNYADKLAIPYVVFLGDDEIAAGVVACKDMVSGEQTKLPFPETLARIQAGLAEKNAGKVIVE
;
A
#
# COMPACT_ATOMS: atom_id res chain seq x y z
N MET A 1 -37.50 16.47 -18.40
CA MET A 1 -36.07 16.72 -18.14
C MET A 1 -35.26 15.71 -18.94
N ALA A 2 -34.24 16.14 -19.66
CA ALA A 2 -33.31 15.23 -20.31
C ALA A 2 -32.53 14.41 -19.21
N LYS A 3 -32.45 13.11 -19.37
CA LYS A 3 -31.69 12.26 -18.44
C LYS A 3 -30.19 12.53 -18.65
N MET A 4 -29.48 12.74 -17.55
CA MET A 4 -28.01 12.83 -17.57
C MET A 4 -27.42 11.43 -17.83
N THR A 5 -26.41 11.34 -18.68
CA THR A 5 -25.65 10.10 -18.87
C THR A 5 -24.64 9.97 -17.72
N PRO A 6 -24.77 8.97 -16.84
CA PRO A 6 -23.82 8.76 -15.75
C PRO A 6 -22.46 8.35 -16.34
N ARG A 7 -21.39 8.88 -15.75
CA ARG A 7 -20.00 8.57 -16.15
C ARG A 7 -19.03 8.78 -14.99
N THR A 8 -18.02 7.96 -14.90
CA THR A 8 -16.90 8.16 -14.00
C THR A 8 -15.91 9.16 -14.60
N LEU A 9 -15.31 10.02 -13.76
CA LEU A 9 -14.27 10.96 -14.21
C LEU A 9 -12.99 10.22 -14.62
N SER A 10 -12.28 10.73 -15.62
CA SER A 10 -11.00 10.17 -16.04
C SER A 10 -9.97 10.22 -14.90
N GLY A 11 -9.34 9.08 -14.61
CA GLY A 11 -8.40 8.93 -13.52
C GLY A 11 -9.02 8.64 -12.15
N PHE A 12 -10.33 8.41 -12.11
CA PHE A 12 -11.05 7.94 -10.92
C PHE A 12 -11.54 6.53 -11.17
N MET A 13 -11.49 5.69 -10.16
CA MET A 13 -11.85 4.28 -10.26
C MET A 13 -13.08 3.98 -9.42
N GLU A 14 -14.04 3.29 -10.01
CA GLU A 14 -15.20 2.71 -9.33
C GLU A 14 -15.12 1.20 -9.47
N LEU A 15 -15.04 0.50 -8.34
CA LEU A 15 -15.03 -0.96 -8.32
C LEU A 15 -16.45 -1.51 -8.20
N LEU A 16 -16.73 -2.58 -8.92
CA LEU A 16 -17.92 -3.39 -8.67
C LEU A 16 -17.79 -4.13 -7.33
N PRO A 17 -18.90 -4.61 -6.72
CA PRO A 17 -18.89 -5.22 -5.39
C PRO A 17 -17.87 -6.35 -5.20
N GLY A 18 -17.68 -7.23 -6.18
CA GLY A 18 -16.71 -8.32 -6.09
C GLY A 18 -15.26 -7.85 -5.98
N PRO A 19 -14.74 -7.07 -6.96
CA PRO A 19 -13.42 -6.44 -6.85
C PRO A 19 -13.25 -5.56 -5.62
N GLN A 20 -14.30 -4.85 -5.18
CA GLN A 20 -14.25 -4.07 -3.94
C GLN A 20 -13.98 -4.95 -2.73
N GLN A 21 -14.61 -6.12 -2.64
CA GLN A 21 -14.34 -7.06 -1.55
C GLN A 21 -12.91 -7.59 -1.56
N GLN A 22 -12.31 -7.83 -2.74
CA GLN A 22 -10.90 -8.21 -2.84
C GLN A 22 -9.99 -7.07 -2.35
N MET A 23 -10.30 -5.81 -2.69
CA MET A 23 -9.57 -4.64 -2.20
C MET A 23 -9.65 -4.51 -0.67
N GLU A 24 -10.85 -4.71 -0.08
CA GLU A 24 -11.02 -4.69 1.38
C GLU A 24 -10.20 -5.79 2.06
N ARG A 25 -10.14 -7.01 1.49
CA ARG A 25 -9.28 -8.08 2.01
C ARG A 25 -7.80 -7.70 1.99
N MET A 26 -7.33 -7.03 0.93
CA MET A 26 -5.96 -6.50 0.91
C MET A 26 -5.75 -5.50 2.05
N MET A 27 -6.68 -4.55 2.24
CA MET A 27 -6.60 -3.57 3.33
C MET A 27 -6.58 -4.25 4.71
N ASP A 28 -7.35 -5.32 4.91
CA ASP A 28 -7.40 -6.05 6.17
C ASP A 28 -6.09 -6.79 6.47
N VAL A 29 -5.43 -7.35 5.45
CA VAL A 29 -4.09 -7.93 5.61
C VAL A 29 -3.09 -6.87 6.03
N LEU A 30 -3.13 -5.68 5.42
CA LEU A 30 -2.26 -4.56 5.77
C LEU A 30 -2.51 -4.10 7.22
N ARG A 31 -3.76 -3.82 7.59
CA ARG A 31 -4.16 -3.42 8.96
C ARG A 31 -3.66 -4.43 9.99
N THR A 32 -3.90 -5.72 9.73
CA THR A 32 -3.48 -6.80 10.62
C THR A 32 -1.97 -6.88 10.76
N THR A 33 -1.23 -6.75 9.65
CA THR A 33 0.23 -6.78 9.66
C THR A 33 0.77 -5.58 10.43
N TYR A 34 0.33 -4.38 10.13
CA TYR A 34 0.80 -3.15 10.80
C TYR A 34 0.52 -3.16 12.30
N SER A 35 -0.66 -3.63 12.70
CA SER A 35 -1.02 -3.75 14.13
C SER A 35 -0.11 -4.70 14.89
N ARG A 36 0.39 -5.78 14.27
CA ARG A 36 1.36 -6.71 14.89
C ARG A 36 2.70 -6.05 15.21
N TYR A 37 3.06 -4.99 14.50
CA TYR A 37 4.26 -4.19 14.75
C TYR A 37 4.02 -2.98 15.66
N GLY A 38 2.84 -2.90 16.28
CA GLY A 38 2.50 -1.84 17.24
C GLY A 38 2.17 -0.50 16.57
N PHE A 39 1.80 -0.48 15.29
CA PHE A 39 1.29 0.71 14.64
C PHE A 39 -0.18 0.94 15.00
N THR A 40 -0.54 2.18 15.32
CA THR A 40 -1.90 2.60 15.61
C THR A 40 -2.57 3.22 14.37
N PRO A 41 -3.87 3.02 14.15
CA PRO A 41 -4.58 3.65 13.06
C PRO A 41 -4.67 5.17 13.25
N LEU A 42 -4.48 5.91 12.17
CA LEU A 42 -4.69 7.34 12.09
C LEU A 42 -5.51 7.66 10.84
N ASP A 43 -6.36 8.67 10.91
CA ASP A 43 -6.95 9.30 9.74
C ASP A 43 -6.87 10.83 9.89
N THR A 44 -6.34 11.48 8.86
CA THR A 44 -6.27 12.94 8.76
C THR A 44 -7.32 13.43 7.78
N PRO A 45 -7.77 14.69 7.86
CA PRO A 45 -8.73 15.22 6.92
C PRO A 45 -8.27 15.11 5.45
N VAL A 46 -9.21 14.84 4.55
CA VAL A 46 -8.96 14.84 3.09
C VAL A 46 -8.75 16.26 2.59
N ILE A 47 -9.47 17.23 3.19
CA ILE A 47 -9.40 18.64 2.85
C ILE A 47 -8.65 19.36 3.96
N GLU A 48 -7.66 20.14 3.58
CA GLU A 48 -6.84 20.97 4.46
C GLU A 48 -6.76 22.40 3.92
N ALA A 49 -6.33 23.34 4.74
CA ALA A 49 -5.93 24.65 4.26
C ALA A 49 -4.78 24.51 3.24
N SER A 50 -4.86 25.25 2.13
CA SER A 50 -3.84 25.17 1.07
C SER A 50 -2.43 25.48 1.61
N GLU A 51 -2.30 26.44 2.54
CA GLU A 51 -1.03 26.78 3.18
C GLU A 51 -0.38 25.62 3.93
N VAL A 52 -1.18 24.71 4.53
CA VAL A 52 -0.67 23.51 5.20
C VAL A 52 -0.05 22.55 4.19
N LEU A 53 -0.78 22.24 3.12
CA LEU A 53 -0.31 21.24 2.15
C LEU A 53 0.80 21.77 1.24
N LEU A 54 0.91 23.10 1.10
CA LEU A 54 1.92 23.78 0.31
C LEU A 54 3.06 24.35 1.16
N ALA A 55 3.11 24.08 2.46
CA ALA A 55 4.14 24.61 3.37
C ALA A 55 5.57 24.33 2.88
N LYS A 56 5.80 23.17 2.28
CA LYS A 56 7.04 22.84 1.58
C LYS A 56 7.08 23.35 0.12
N GLY A 57 6.30 24.31 -0.25
CA GLY A 57 6.04 24.86 -1.59
C GLY A 57 7.07 24.59 -2.69
N GLY A 58 6.59 24.63 -3.93
CA GLY A 58 7.40 24.53 -5.15
C GLY A 58 7.34 23.19 -5.87
N GLY A 59 7.75 23.20 -7.13
CA GLY A 59 7.91 22.02 -7.95
C GLY A 59 6.62 21.43 -8.55
N GLU A 60 6.65 20.13 -8.77
CA GLU A 60 5.56 19.36 -9.37
C GLU A 60 4.32 19.25 -8.49
N THR A 61 4.49 19.20 -7.16
CA THR A 61 3.39 19.07 -6.20
C THR A 61 2.41 20.22 -6.30
N GLU A 62 2.92 21.46 -6.40
CA GLU A 62 2.10 22.65 -6.51
C GLU A 62 1.23 22.67 -7.80
N LYS A 63 1.75 22.10 -8.89
CA LYS A 63 1.02 21.98 -10.16
C LYS A 63 -0.04 20.90 -10.15
N GLN A 64 0.11 19.90 -9.30
CA GLN A 64 -0.72 18.70 -9.28
C GLN A 64 -1.73 18.69 -8.14
N ILE A 65 -1.61 19.59 -7.16
CA ILE A 65 -2.54 19.64 -6.04
C ILE A 65 -3.93 20.16 -6.49
N TYR A 66 -4.99 19.51 -6.05
CA TYR A 66 -6.35 20.02 -6.25
C TYR A 66 -6.64 21.09 -5.22
N ARG A 67 -6.73 22.35 -5.70
CA ARG A 67 -6.99 23.54 -4.90
C ARG A 67 -8.32 24.17 -5.29
N PHE A 68 -9.08 24.66 -4.32
CA PHE A 68 -10.37 25.31 -4.53
C PHE A 68 -10.71 26.27 -3.39
N GLN A 69 -11.65 27.16 -3.64
CA GLN A 69 -12.16 28.09 -2.63
C GLN A 69 -13.56 27.70 -2.17
N LYS A 70 -13.83 27.88 -0.88
CA LYS A 70 -15.16 27.76 -0.28
C LYS A 70 -15.39 28.94 0.65
N GLY A 71 -16.21 29.92 0.22
CA GLY A 71 -16.27 31.22 0.88
C GLY A 71 -14.89 31.88 0.85
N ASP A 72 -14.42 32.35 1.99
CA ASP A 72 -13.09 32.97 2.13
C ASP A 72 -11.97 31.96 2.38
N ALA A 73 -12.28 30.68 2.52
CA ALA A 73 -11.30 29.64 2.79
C ALA A 73 -10.65 29.12 1.50
N ASP A 74 -9.31 29.14 1.47
CA ASP A 74 -8.48 28.55 0.42
C ASP A 74 -8.09 27.13 0.84
N LEU A 75 -8.60 26.15 0.14
CA LEU A 75 -8.58 24.73 0.51
C LEU A 75 -7.91 23.89 -0.57
N ALA A 76 -7.35 22.75 -0.15
CA ALA A 76 -6.81 21.77 -1.07
C ALA A 76 -7.10 20.33 -0.62
N LEU A 77 -7.10 19.40 -1.58
CA LEU A 77 -7.15 17.97 -1.30
C LEU A 77 -5.73 17.47 -1.02
N ARG A 78 -5.58 16.61 0.00
CA ARG A 78 -4.28 16.03 0.37
C ARG A 78 -3.65 15.27 -0.81
N PHE A 79 -2.38 15.57 -1.05
CA PHE A 79 -1.56 14.99 -2.12
C PHE A 79 -0.89 13.68 -1.71
N ASP A 80 -0.57 13.55 -0.44
CA ASP A 80 -0.02 12.39 0.26
C ASP A 80 -0.60 12.28 1.67
N LEU A 81 -0.11 11.31 2.45
CA LEU A 81 -0.52 11.13 3.84
C LEU A 81 0.57 11.57 4.84
N THR A 82 1.75 11.96 4.36
CA THR A 82 2.92 12.29 5.19
C THR A 82 2.94 13.77 5.58
N VAL A 83 2.63 14.69 4.66
CA VAL A 83 2.51 16.13 4.98
C VAL A 83 1.41 16.38 6.01
N PRO A 84 0.17 15.82 5.86
CA PRO A 84 -0.84 15.90 6.91
C PRO A 84 -0.43 15.28 8.23
N LEU A 85 0.38 14.19 8.22
CA LEU A 85 0.93 13.59 9.43
C LEU A 85 1.88 14.56 10.15
N ALA A 86 2.78 15.21 9.44
CA ALA A 86 3.72 16.16 10.03
C ALA A 86 2.99 17.30 10.76
N LYS A 87 1.95 17.87 10.13
CA LYS A 87 1.06 18.85 10.77
C LYS A 87 0.36 18.26 12.00
N TYR A 88 -0.19 17.04 11.87
CA TYR A 88 -0.89 16.36 12.97
C TYR A 88 0.01 16.15 14.18
N VAL A 89 1.23 15.65 13.98
CA VAL A 89 2.18 15.41 15.07
C VAL A 89 2.61 16.72 15.74
N ALA A 90 2.84 17.77 14.94
CA ALA A 90 3.16 19.09 15.49
C ALA A 90 2.01 19.67 16.35
N LEU A 91 0.77 19.53 15.86
CA LEU A 91 -0.43 20.04 16.54
C LEU A 91 -0.72 19.28 17.86
N HIS A 92 -0.55 17.96 17.84
CA HIS A 92 -0.91 17.06 18.95
C HIS A 92 0.31 16.54 19.74
N TYR A 93 1.44 17.23 19.64
CA TYR A 93 2.70 16.77 20.23
C TYR A 93 2.57 16.35 21.69
N ASN A 94 1.86 17.14 22.50
CA ASN A 94 1.71 16.87 23.95
C ASN A 94 0.75 15.71 24.26
N ASP A 95 -0.05 15.27 23.31
CA ASP A 95 -0.99 14.18 23.45
C ASP A 95 -0.42 12.84 22.95
N LEU A 96 0.73 12.89 22.25
CA LEU A 96 1.36 11.73 21.66
C LEU A 96 2.52 11.19 22.51
N SER A 97 2.77 9.89 22.40
CA SER A 97 3.94 9.23 22.97
C SER A 97 4.95 8.89 21.87
N PHE A 98 6.23 9.20 22.10
CA PHE A 98 7.31 8.97 21.13
C PHE A 98 8.21 7.78 21.52
N PRO A 99 8.73 6.99 20.55
CA PRO A 99 8.46 7.14 19.11
C PRO A 99 7.00 6.85 18.76
N PHE A 100 6.37 7.76 18.00
CA PHE A 100 4.99 7.63 17.57
C PHE A 100 4.90 6.77 16.32
N ARG A 101 4.14 5.68 16.39
CA ARG A 101 4.00 4.68 15.31
C ARG A 101 2.57 4.70 14.80
N ARG A 102 2.36 5.11 13.55
CA ARG A 102 1.03 5.18 12.95
C ARG A 102 0.95 4.43 11.63
N TYR A 103 -0.22 3.92 11.29
CA TYR A 103 -0.55 3.60 9.92
C TYR A 103 -1.79 4.36 9.45
N GLN A 104 -1.86 4.65 8.17
CA GLN A 104 -3.03 5.25 7.55
C GLN A 104 -3.27 4.61 6.16
N ILE A 105 -4.49 4.12 5.93
CA ILE A 105 -4.95 3.67 4.62
C ILE A 105 -6.01 4.67 4.18
N GLY A 106 -5.68 5.53 3.23
CA GLY A 106 -6.52 6.65 2.85
C GLY A 106 -6.36 7.07 1.40
N LYS A 107 -7.37 7.76 0.88
CA LYS A 107 -7.33 8.33 -0.47
C LYS A 107 -6.49 9.60 -0.50
N VAL A 108 -5.73 9.75 -1.58
CA VAL A 108 -4.98 10.95 -1.93
C VAL A 108 -5.30 11.37 -3.36
N TYR A 109 -4.98 12.62 -3.71
CA TYR A 109 -5.45 13.24 -4.94
C TYR A 109 -4.29 13.93 -5.67
N ARG A 110 -4.07 13.56 -6.93
CA ARG A 110 -3.02 14.14 -7.77
C ARG A 110 -3.56 14.50 -9.14
N GLY A 111 -3.38 15.75 -9.55
CA GLY A 111 -3.85 16.31 -10.82
C GLY A 111 -3.03 15.87 -12.04
N GLU A 112 -2.20 14.83 -11.92
CA GLU A 112 -1.40 14.31 -13.02
C GLU A 112 -2.23 13.72 -14.16
N ARG A 113 -1.60 13.54 -15.33
CA ARG A 113 -2.24 12.89 -16.46
C ARG A 113 -2.55 11.44 -16.12
N ALA A 114 -3.83 11.05 -16.21
CA ALA A 114 -4.25 9.68 -16.00
C ALA A 114 -3.57 8.74 -17.01
N GLN A 115 -2.99 7.65 -16.51
CA GLN A 115 -2.29 6.62 -17.29
C GLN A 115 -2.64 5.24 -16.72
N ARG A 116 -2.28 4.16 -17.42
CA ARG A 116 -2.47 2.80 -16.92
C ARG A 116 -1.76 2.63 -15.55
N GLY A 117 -2.52 2.24 -14.53
CA GLY A 117 -2.03 2.11 -13.16
C GLY A 117 -1.74 3.44 -12.42
N ARG A 118 -2.04 4.61 -13.03
CA ARG A 118 -1.94 5.93 -12.39
C ARG A 118 -3.27 6.63 -12.39
N PHE A 119 -3.76 6.89 -11.18
CA PHE A 119 -5.08 7.48 -10.92
C PHE A 119 -4.92 8.87 -10.30
N ARG A 120 -5.98 9.69 -10.44
CA ARG A 120 -6.07 11.03 -9.84
C ARG A 120 -6.63 10.97 -8.41
N GLU A 121 -7.42 9.97 -8.11
CA GLU A 121 -7.83 9.56 -6.76
C GLU A 121 -7.38 8.13 -6.55
N PHE A 122 -6.64 7.86 -5.49
CA PHE A 122 -6.13 6.51 -5.20
C PHE A 122 -5.82 6.32 -3.72
N TYR A 123 -5.89 5.07 -3.27
CA TYR A 123 -5.49 4.70 -1.92
C TYR A 123 -3.97 4.58 -1.81
N GLN A 124 -3.43 5.21 -0.79
CA GLN A 124 -2.13 4.92 -0.23
C GLN A 124 -2.30 4.18 1.10
N ALA A 125 -1.38 3.27 1.40
CA ALA A 125 -1.27 2.60 2.70
C ALA A 125 0.11 2.89 3.26
N ASP A 126 0.16 3.81 4.21
CA ASP A 126 1.37 4.37 4.77
C ASP A 126 1.58 3.88 6.20
N ILE A 127 2.84 3.62 6.55
CA ILE A 127 3.30 3.49 7.93
C ILE A 127 4.45 4.45 8.17
N ASP A 128 4.47 5.07 9.35
CA ASP A 128 5.54 5.97 9.77
C ASP A 128 5.86 5.80 11.26
N VAL A 129 7.12 5.96 11.59
CA VAL A 129 7.64 6.09 12.94
C VAL A 129 8.23 7.47 13.09
N ILE A 130 7.73 8.25 14.04
CA ILE A 130 8.21 9.62 14.32
C ILE A 130 8.92 9.60 15.68
N GLY A 131 10.16 10.08 15.69
CA GLY A 131 10.94 10.28 16.91
C GLY A 131 10.75 11.69 17.52
N ASP A 132 11.30 11.88 18.71
CA ASP A 132 11.42 13.18 19.39
C ASP A 132 12.89 13.50 19.61
N GLY A 133 13.40 14.52 18.93
CA GLY A 133 14.81 14.89 18.88
C GLY A 133 15.70 13.91 18.13
N LYS A 134 15.46 12.63 18.23
CA LYS A 134 16.19 11.57 17.53
C LYS A 134 15.30 10.38 17.19
N LEU A 135 15.71 9.61 16.21
CA LEU A 135 15.09 8.34 15.85
C LEU A 135 16.20 7.32 15.58
N ASP A 136 16.14 6.19 16.29
CA ASP A 136 17.15 5.13 16.20
C ASP A 136 17.14 4.46 14.82
N ILE A 137 18.32 4.13 14.31
CA ILE A 137 18.56 3.52 12.99
C ILE A 137 17.85 2.16 12.83
N THR A 138 17.54 1.47 13.93
CA THR A 138 16.80 0.19 13.90
C THR A 138 15.46 0.33 13.20
N ASN A 139 14.80 1.50 13.33
CA ASN A 139 13.53 1.77 12.64
C ASN A 139 13.69 1.77 11.11
N GLU A 140 14.85 2.18 10.61
CA GLU A 140 15.15 2.18 9.16
C GLU A 140 15.35 0.76 8.61
N ALA A 141 15.66 -0.23 9.43
CA ALA A 141 15.70 -1.63 9.06
C ALA A 141 14.36 -2.35 9.30
N GLU A 142 13.61 -1.94 10.33
CA GLU A 142 12.31 -2.54 10.64
C GLU A 142 11.26 -2.21 9.57
N ILE A 143 11.25 -0.99 9.03
CA ILE A 143 10.32 -0.58 7.98
C ILE A 143 10.36 -1.51 6.76
N PRO A 144 11.51 -1.79 6.11
CA PRO A 144 11.55 -2.75 5.01
C PRO A 144 11.25 -4.20 5.43
N ALA A 145 11.53 -4.60 6.69
CA ALA A 145 11.09 -5.89 7.21
C ALA A 145 9.55 -5.98 7.26
N ILE A 146 8.87 -4.88 7.57
CA ILE A 146 7.40 -4.80 7.52
C ILE A 146 6.89 -4.87 6.08
N ILE A 147 7.59 -4.28 5.11
CA ILE A 147 7.27 -4.44 3.67
C ILE A 147 7.31 -5.92 3.30
N TYR A 148 8.41 -6.61 3.64
CA TYR A 148 8.57 -8.04 3.38
C TYR A 148 7.42 -8.85 3.98
N GLN A 149 7.13 -8.65 5.27
CA GLN A 149 6.04 -9.36 5.95
C GLN A 149 4.67 -9.05 5.34
N THR A 150 4.42 -7.81 4.94
CA THR A 150 3.16 -7.38 4.33
C THR A 150 2.95 -8.06 2.99
N PHE A 151 3.95 -8.01 2.10
CA PHE A 151 3.85 -8.59 0.77
C PHE A 151 3.74 -10.11 0.82
N THR A 152 4.51 -10.77 1.68
CA THR A 152 4.42 -12.22 1.91
C THR A 152 3.04 -12.62 2.48
N SER A 153 2.47 -11.80 3.37
CA SER A 153 1.12 -12.04 3.93
C SER A 153 0.03 -11.86 2.86
N LEU A 154 0.21 -10.97 1.90
CA LEU A 154 -0.68 -10.82 0.74
C LEU A 154 -0.57 -12.00 -0.22
N GLY A 155 0.57 -12.68 -0.30
CA GLY A 155 0.86 -13.79 -1.23
C GLY A 155 1.89 -13.48 -2.29
N LEU A 156 2.53 -12.31 -2.24
CA LEU A 156 3.67 -11.99 -3.11
C LEU A 156 4.92 -12.67 -2.56
N GLU A 157 5.66 -13.36 -3.43
CA GLU A 157 6.93 -14.04 -3.11
C GLU A 157 8.08 -13.43 -3.92
N ARG A 158 7.84 -13.06 -5.17
CA ARG A 158 8.84 -12.59 -6.13
C ARG A 158 8.89 -11.06 -6.21
N PHE A 159 9.45 -10.44 -5.17
CA PHE A 159 9.67 -8.99 -5.12
C PHE A 159 11.04 -8.68 -4.51
N GLN A 160 11.56 -7.50 -4.77
CA GLN A 160 12.82 -7.03 -4.21
C GLN A 160 12.65 -5.62 -3.62
N ILE A 161 13.11 -5.47 -2.38
CA ILE A 161 13.21 -4.20 -1.67
C ILE A 161 14.61 -3.65 -1.97
N ARG A 162 14.67 -2.60 -2.76
CA ARG A 162 15.92 -1.89 -3.07
C ARG A 162 16.16 -0.86 -1.97
N VAL A 163 17.37 -0.77 -1.46
CA VAL A 163 17.75 0.11 -0.34
C VAL A 163 18.98 0.93 -0.72
N ASN A 164 18.95 2.22 -0.41
CA ASN A 164 20.09 3.13 -0.54
C ASN A 164 20.10 4.12 0.64
N ASN A 165 21.12 4.96 0.71
CA ASN A 165 21.19 6.06 1.67
C ASN A 165 21.59 7.36 0.95
N ARG A 166 20.81 8.41 1.12
CA ARG A 166 21.06 9.71 0.46
C ARG A 166 22.38 10.36 0.86
N LYS A 167 22.86 10.09 2.08
CA LYS A 167 24.17 10.59 2.53
C LYS A 167 25.31 10.01 1.69
N ILE A 168 25.21 8.76 1.25
CA ILE A 168 26.19 8.14 0.33
C ILE A 168 26.25 8.92 -0.98
N LEU A 169 25.11 9.20 -1.61
CA LEU A 169 25.05 9.94 -2.86
C LEU A 169 25.55 11.38 -2.68
N ASN A 170 25.05 12.09 -1.66
CA ASN A 170 25.47 13.46 -1.35
C ASN A 170 26.97 13.56 -1.04
N GLY A 171 27.50 12.62 -0.24
CA GLY A 171 28.90 12.56 0.08
C GLY A 171 29.79 12.27 -1.15
N PHE A 172 29.34 11.38 -2.03
CA PHE A 172 30.03 11.11 -3.29
C PHE A 172 30.03 12.34 -4.22
N TYR A 173 28.90 13.05 -4.35
CA TYR A 173 28.83 14.26 -5.15
C TYR A 173 29.71 15.38 -4.55
N ALA A 174 29.80 15.47 -3.22
CA ALA A 174 30.72 16.40 -2.55
C ALA A 174 32.19 16.09 -2.86
N MET A 175 32.58 14.81 -2.96
CA MET A 175 33.95 14.43 -3.38
C MET A 175 34.29 14.90 -4.80
N LEU A 176 33.29 15.06 -5.66
CA LEU A 176 33.43 15.60 -7.01
C LEU A 176 33.31 17.13 -7.10
N GLY A 177 33.09 17.82 -5.95
CA GLY A 177 32.84 19.26 -5.90
C GLY A 177 31.44 19.68 -6.38
N LEU A 178 30.46 18.76 -6.33
CA LEU A 178 29.11 18.92 -6.90
C LEU A 178 28.00 19.03 -5.84
N THR A 179 28.30 19.55 -4.67
CA THR A 179 27.34 19.64 -3.54
C THR A 179 26.09 20.43 -3.91
N GLU A 180 26.24 21.57 -4.60
CA GLU A 180 25.12 22.43 -5.01
C GLU A 180 24.23 21.78 -6.08
N GLN A 181 24.81 20.96 -6.96
CA GLN A 181 24.12 20.28 -8.04
C GLN A 181 23.48 18.94 -7.62
N SER A 182 23.70 18.50 -6.37
CA SER A 182 23.32 17.13 -5.96
C SER A 182 21.84 16.83 -6.16
N GLY A 183 20.95 17.79 -5.94
CA GLY A 183 19.51 17.64 -6.20
C GLY A 183 19.17 17.43 -7.69
N ASP A 184 19.82 18.18 -8.58
CA ASP A 184 19.61 18.06 -10.03
C ASP A 184 20.21 16.76 -10.58
N ILE A 185 21.37 16.36 -10.06
CA ILE A 185 22.01 15.08 -10.38
C ILE A 185 21.06 13.93 -10.00
N MET A 186 20.55 13.93 -8.77
CA MET A 186 19.61 12.86 -8.32
C MET A 186 18.35 12.80 -9.19
N ARG A 187 17.75 13.95 -9.53
CA ARG A 187 16.60 14.01 -10.45
C ARG A 187 16.91 13.50 -11.85
N THR A 188 18.14 13.65 -12.30
CA THR A 188 18.57 13.16 -13.62
C THR A 188 18.88 11.68 -13.60
N VAL A 189 19.60 11.21 -12.59
CA VAL A 189 19.90 9.78 -12.37
C VAL A 189 18.64 8.93 -12.22
N ASP A 190 17.60 9.45 -11.57
CA ASP A 190 16.30 8.78 -11.45
C ASP A 190 15.64 8.41 -12.80
N LYS A 191 16.04 9.04 -13.87
CA LYS A 191 15.54 8.73 -15.20
C LYS A 191 16.27 7.54 -15.84
N LEU A 192 17.31 6.99 -15.19
CA LEU A 192 18.21 5.97 -15.76
C LEU A 192 17.45 4.78 -16.35
N ASP A 193 16.53 4.19 -15.59
CA ASP A 193 15.74 3.04 -16.03
C ASP A 193 14.83 3.35 -17.23
N LYS A 194 14.48 4.63 -17.43
CA LYS A 194 13.56 5.07 -18.48
C LYS A 194 14.25 5.49 -19.78
N ILE A 195 15.39 6.17 -19.66
CA ILE A 195 16.04 6.78 -20.82
C ILE A 195 17.41 6.20 -21.13
N GLY A 196 17.98 5.37 -20.24
CA GLY A 196 19.28 4.73 -20.38
C GLY A 196 20.47 5.63 -20.06
N ALA A 197 21.64 5.01 -19.83
CA ALA A 197 22.84 5.67 -19.32
C ALA A 197 23.38 6.77 -20.24
N GLU A 198 23.39 6.57 -21.56
CA GLU A 198 23.87 7.56 -22.51
C GLU A 198 23.05 8.86 -22.50
N LYS A 199 21.73 8.74 -22.43
CA LYS A 199 20.87 9.93 -22.31
C LYS A 199 20.99 10.60 -20.95
N VAL A 200 21.14 9.82 -19.86
CA VAL A 200 21.41 10.38 -18.53
C VAL A 200 22.72 11.15 -18.55
N ARG A 201 23.79 10.61 -19.17
CA ARG A 201 25.07 11.31 -19.36
C ARG A 201 24.89 12.65 -20.07
N THR A 202 24.18 12.66 -21.20
CA THR A 202 23.87 13.88 -21.93
C THR A 202 23.13 14.90 -21.07
N CYS A 203 22.06 14.48 -20.35
CA CYS A 203 21.33 15.38 -19.45
C CYS A 203 22.21 15.92 -18.29
N LEU A 204 23.09 15.09 -17.71
CA LEU A 204 24.03 15.55 -16.67
C LEU A 204 24.97 16.64 -17.20
N MET A 205 25.40 16.54 -18.46
CA MET A 205 26.26 17.55 -19.08
C MET A 205 25.50 18.80 -19.53
N GLU A 206 24.37 18.63 -20.21
CA GLU A 206 23.64 19.73 -20.84
C GLU A 206 22.68 20.46 -19.89
N ASP A 207 21.94 19.71 -19.06
CA ASP A 207 20.92 20.28 -18.18
C ASP A 207 21.48 20.67 -16.80
N VAL A 208 22.46 19.89 -16.27
CA VAL A 208 23.05 20.12 -14.95
C VAL A 208 24.39 20.88 -15.04
N GLY A 209 25.03 20.89 -16.22
CA GLY A 209 26.29 21.60 -16.49
C GLY A 209 27.54 20.88 -16.01
N LEU A 210 27.52 19.54 -15.93
CA LEU A 210 28.68 18.76 -15.50
C LEU A 210 29.69 18.56 -16.64
N THR A 211 30.95 18.32 -16.28
CA THR A 211 31.95 17.86 -17.25
C THR A 211 31.69 16.41 -17.63
N ASP A 212 32.21 15.98 -18.78
CA ASP A 212 32.13 14.59 -19.23
C ASP A 212 32.75 13.59 -18.25
N GLU A 213 33.85 13.99 -17.59
CA GLU A 213 34.53 13.21 -16.56
C GLU A 213 33.64 13.03 -15.33
N GLN A 214 33.03 14.13 -14.83
CA GLN A 214 32.11 14.08 -13.67
C GLN A 214 30.89 13.22 -13.95
N ALA A 215 30.26 13.35 -15.11
CA ALA A 215 29.13 12.52 -15.53
C ALA A 215 29.53 11.04 -15.62
N GLY A 216 30.72 10.75 -16.16
CA GLY A 216 31.28 9.40 -16.23
C GLY A 216 31.51 8.76 -14.85
N GLU A 217 32.10 9.51 -13.91
CA GLU A 217 32.33 9.02 -12.53
C GLU A 217 31.00 8.77 -11.79
N ILE A 218 29.97 9.61 -11.98
CA ILE A 218 28.65 9.41 -11.41
C ILE A 218 28.03 8.11 -11.95
N LEU A 219 28.02 7.92 -13.26
CA LEU A 219 27.46 6.72 -13.87
C LEU A 219 28.21 5.45 -13.45
N LYS A 220 29.52 5.51 -13.33
CA LYS A 220 30.35 4.41 -12.83
C LYS A 220 30.03 4.07 -11.39
N PHE A 221 29.84 5.08 -10.53
CA PHE A 221 29.50 4.90 -9.12
C PHE A 221 28.13 4.25 -8.95
N ILE A 222 27.09 4.75 -9.60
CA ILE A 222 25.73 4.18 -9.48
C ILE A 222 25.59 2.82 -10.18
N ALA A 223 26.52 2.45 -11.05
CA ALA A 223 26.58 1.13 -11.69
C ALA A 223 27.25 0.05 -10.82
N ILE A 224 27.73 0.38 -9.60
CA ILE A 224 28.25 -0.62 -8.67
C ILE A 224 27.09 -1.57 -8.29
N THR A 225 27.22 -2.84 -8.65
CA THR A 225 26.19 -3.88 -8.46
C THR A 225 26.84 -5.17 -7.97
N GLY A 226 26.05 -6.10 -7.46
CA GLY A 226 26.49 -7.37 -6.95
C GLY A 226 25.63 -7.82 -5.76
N SER A 227 26.11 -8.76 -4.99
CA SER A 227 25.54 -9.08 -3.68
C SER A 227 25.65 -7.88 -2.74
N ASN A 228 24.81 -7.80 -1.72
CA ASN A 228 24.86 -6.70 -0.75
C ASN A 228 26.26 -6.53 -0.13
N GLY A 229 26.96 -7.64 0.14
CA GLY A 229 28.32 -7.62 0.67
C GLY A 229 29.35 -7.05 -0.32
N GLU A 230 29.23 -7.38 -1.62
CA GLU A 230 30.12 -6.85 -2.66
C GLU A 230 29.92 -5.36 -2.88
N VAL A 231 28.66 -4.90 -2.89
CA VAL A 231 28.36 -3.46 -3.01
C VAL A 231 28.90 -2.69 -1.81
N LEU A 232 28.67 -3.16 -0.59
CA LEU A 232 29.22 -2.53 0.63
C LEU A 232 30.75 -2.53 0.63
N ALA A 233 31.40 -3.61 0.20
CA ALA A 233 32.86 -3.68 0.09
C ALA A 233 33.40 -2.69 -0.96
N ALA A 234 32.72 -2.50 -2.08
CA ALA A 234 33.09 -1.49 -3.08
C ALA A 234 32.97 -0.07 -2.54
N LEU A 235 31.92 0.22 -1.74
CA LEU A 235 31.72 1.51 -1.09
C LEU A 235 32.81 1.83 -0.04
N GLU A 236 33.34 0.81 0.65
CA GLU A 236 34.49 1.00 1.58
C GLU A 236 35.71 1.62 0.91
N GLY A 237 35.91 1.43 -0.40
CA GLY A 237 36.98 2.05 -1.18
C GLY A 237 36.90 3.61 -1.24
N TYR A 238 35.77 4.19 -0.88
CA TYR A 238 35.55 5.65 -0.84
C TYR A 238 35.65 6.23 0.58
N ARG A 239 35.75 5.38 1.61
CA ARG A 239 35.80 5.81 3.02
C ARG A 239 36.96 6.79 3.30
N GLY A 240 36.73 7.75 4.20
CA GLY A 240 37.68 8.77 4.61
C GLY A 240 37.82 9.93 3.65
N ARG A 241 36.98 10.02 2.61
CA ARG A 241 36.99 11.13 1.64
C ARG A 241 35.89 12.17 1.89
N SER A 242 34.85 11.80 2.64
CA SER A 242 33.74 12.69 3.03
C SER A 242 33.06 12.16 4.29
N ASP A 243 32.96 12.98 5.33
CA ASP A 243 32.28 12.60 6.58
C ASP A 243 30.81 12.22 6.35
N VAL A 244 30.12 12.91 5.45
CA VAL A 244 28.72 12.61 5.08
C VAL A 244 28.61 11.25 4.40
N PHE A 245 29.57 10.90 3.54
CA PHE A 245 29.61 9.59 2.90
C PHE A 245 29.84 8.48 3.94
N ASP A 246 30.80 8.67 4.85
CA ASP A 246 31.15 7.71 5.88
C ASP A 246 30.00 7.46 6.84
N GLU A 247 29.28 8.52 7.21
CA GLU A 247 28.04 8.40 8.00
C GLU A 247 26.99 7.59 7.26
N GLY A 248 26.70 7.90 6.00
CA GLY A 248 25.74 7.17 5.17
C GLY A 248 26.13 5.70 4.97
N LEU A 249 27.40 5.40 4.79
CA LEU A 249 27.91 4.02 4.67
C LEU A 249 27.73 3.23 5.98
N ASN A 250 28.00 3.85 7.13
CA ASN A 250 27.79 3.22 8.43
C ASN A 250 26.30 2.94 8.67
N GLU A 251 25.42 3.89 8.34
CA GLU A 251 23.96 3.73 8.41
C GLU A 251 23.50 2.58 7.51
N LEU A 252 23.86 2.58 6.22
CA LEU A 252 23.46 1.55 5.26
C LEU A 252 23.95 0.16 5.68
N THR A 253 25.20 0.06 6.13
CA THR A 253 25.78 -1.21 6.64
C THR A 253 24.99 -1.73 7.83
N THR A 254 24.58 -0.84 8.73
CA THR A 254 23.77 -1.17 9.91
C THR A 254 22.37 -1.64 9.49
N VAL A 255 21.74 -0.94 8.56
CA VAL A 255 20.41 -1.31 8.02
C VAL A 255 20.46 -2.69 7.37
N VAL A 256 21.45 -2.97 6.51
CA VAL A 256 21.61 -4.27 5.86
C VAL A 256 21.80 -5.40 6.89
N LYS A 257 22.63 -5.16 7.91
CA LYS A 257 22.84 -6.11 9.02
C LYS A 257 21.54 -6.40 9.77
N TYR A 258 20.76 -5.36 10.07
CA TYR A 258 19.51 -5.51 10.83
C TYR A 258 18.39 -6.10 10.00
N LEU A 259 18.34 -5.86 8.69
CA LEU A 259 17.39 -6.54 7.79
C LEU A 259 17.54 -8.06 7.87
N ALA A 260 18.77 -8.55 7.84
CA ALA A 260 19.05 -9.98 8.03
C ALA A 260 18.61 -10.46 9.42
N ALA A 261 18.82 -9.66 10.48
CA ALA A 261 18.38 -9.99 11.84
C ALA A 261 16.85 -10.00 11.99
N PHE A 262 16.13 -9.16 11.24
CA PHE A 262 14.66 -9.19 11.15
C PHE A 262 14.13 -10.34 10.30
N GLY A 263 15.01 -11.18 9.73
CA GLY A 263 14.65 -12.37 8.98
C GLY A 263 14.21 -12.10 7.53
N VAL A 264 14.58 -10.97 6.95
CA VAL A 264 14.35 -10.71 5.52
C VAL A 264 15.36 -11.51 4.70
N PRO A 265 14.92 -12.40 3.80
CA PRO A 265 15.83 -13.17 2.96
C PRO A 265 16.67 -12.28 2.03
N GLN A 266 17.91 -12.71 1.75
CA GLN A 266 18.84 -11.94 0.92
C GLN A 266 18.33 -11.69 -0.52
N GLU A 267 17.54 -12.59 -1.05
CA GLU A 267 16.90 -12.48 -2.36
C GLU A 267 15.79 -11.41 -2.41
N ASN A 268 15.23 -11.02 -1.26
CA ASN A 268 14.16 -10.06 -1.17
C ASN A 268 14.62 -8.62 -0.92
N PHE A 269 15.93 -8.38 -0.71
CA PHE A 269 16.46 -7.02 -0.61
C PHE A 269 17.82 -6.85 -1.28
N ALA A 270 18.07 -5.67 -1.83
CA ALA A 270 19.34 -5.34 -2.47
C ALA A 270 19.76 -3.90 -2.17
N VAL A 271 21.05 -3.69 -1.93
CA VAL A 271 21.65 -2.35 -1.96
C VAL A 271 21.72 -1.90 -3.42
N ASP A 272 21.13 -0.75 -3.72
CA ASP A 272 21.02 -0.24 -5.08
C ASP A 272 21.24 1.27 -5.14
N LEU A 273 22.39 1.69 -5.66
CA LEU A 273 22.81 3.06 -5.72
C LEU A 273 22.06 3.90 -6.76
N THR A 274 21.30 3.26 -7.65
CA THR A 274 20.47 3.96 -8.64
C THR A 274 19.23 4.58 -8.03
N ILE A 275 18.83 4.16 -6.80
CA ILE A 275 17.75 4.81 -6.07
C ILE A 275 18.25 6.16 -5.56
N ALA A 276 18.14 7.15 -6.41
CA ALA A 276 18.45 8.55 -6.10
C ALA A 276 17.18 9.33 -5.72
N ARG A 277 16.01 8.80 -6.11
CA ARG A 277 14.71 9.44 -5.96
C ARG A 277 14.04 9.12 -4.63
N GLY A 278 13.14 9.91 -4.34
CA GLY A 278 12.14 9.95 -3.28
C GLY A 278 11.57 11.34 -3.28
N LEU A 279 10.61 11.60 -2.42
CA LEU A 279 10.16 12.97 -2.19
C LEU A 279 11.37 13.79 -1.70
N ASP A 280 11.45 15.07 -2.11
CA ASP A 280 12.61 15.93 -1.85
C ASP A 280 12.95 16.11 -0.36
N TYR A 281 12.10 15.60 0.54
CA TYR A 281 12.29 15.66 1.99
C TYR A 281 13.07 14.48 2.60
N TYR A 282 13.43 13.43 1.84
CA TYR A 282 14.24 12.35 2.41
C TYR A 282 15.67 12.76 2.66
N THR A 283 16.20 12.34 3.81
CA THR A 283 17.51 12.76 4.32
C THR A 283 18.50 11.63 4.55
N GLY A 284 18.03 10.41 4.73
CA GLY A 284 18.83 9.22 5.05
C GLY A 284 18.49 8.03 4.15
N THR A 285 18.21 6.89 4.76
CA THR A 285 17.85 5.66 4.05
C THR A 285 16.59 5.86 3.20
N VAL A 286 16.61 5.30 2.00
CA VAL A 286 15.50 5.30 1.04
C VAL A 286 15.22 3.89 0.55
N TYR A 287 13.95 3.63 0.27
CA TYR A 287 13.46 2.31 -0.15
C TYR A 287 12.63 2.40 -1.42
N GLU A 288 12.76 1.38 -2.25
CA GLU A 288 11.90 1.17 -3.39
C GLU A 288 11.67 -0.32 -3.59
N THR A 289 10.41 -0.73 -3.74
CA THR A 289 10.06 -2.14 -3.94
C THR A 289 9.46 -2.37 -5.30
N THR A 290 10.00 -3.35 -6.01
CA THR A 290 9.58 -3.75 -7.36
C THR A 290 9.19 -5.23 -7.39
N LEU A 291 8.29 -5.60 -8.29
CA LEU A 291 7.95 -6.99 -8.58
C LEU A 291 8.95 -7.54 -9.61
N LEU A 292 9.61 -8.66 -9.29
CA LEU A 292 10.68 -9.21 -10.13
C LEU A 292 10.18 -9.74 -11.48
N ASP A 293 8.98 -10.31 -11.50
CA ASP A 293 8.38 -10.86 -12.72
C ASP A 293 7.62 -9.80 -13.55
N HIS A 294 7.46 -8.59 -12.99
CA HIS A 294 6.73 -7.49 -13.59
C HIS A 294 7.46 -6.16 -13.45
N PRO A 295 8.73 -6.05 -13.93
CA PRO A 295 9.54 -4.84 -13.77
C PRO A 295 8.94 -3.62 -14.49
N GLU A 296 8.13 -3.84 -15.54
CA GLU A 296 7.43 -2.78 -16.26
C GLU A 296 6.43 -1.99 -15.41
N ILE A 297 5.99 -2.57 -14.29
CA ILE A 297 5.10 -1.91 -13.33
C ILE A 297 5.85 -0.79 -12.60
N GLY A 298 7.17 -0.96 -12.41
CA GLY A 298 8.00 -0.09 -11.59
C GLY A 298 7.68 -0.23 -10.10
N SER A 299 8.00 0.80 -9.32
CA SER A 299 7.84 0.77 -7.87
C SER A 299 6.38 0.65 -7.43
N VAL A 300 6.12 -0.30 -6.53
CA VAL A 300 4.80 -0.53 -5.89
C VAL A 300 4.76 -0.06 -4.45
N CYS A 301 5.93 0.11 -3.82
CA CYS A 301 6.11 0.67 -2.49
C CYS A 301 7.39 1.47 -2.46
N SER A 302 7.35 2.65 -1.83
CA SER A 302 8.52 3.50 -1.65
C SER A 302 8.47 4.25 -0.33
N GLY A 303 9.63 4.70 0.13
CA GLY A 303 9.72 5.46 1.37
C GLY A 303 11.13 5.85 1.72
N GLY A 304 11.33 6.30 2.95
CA GLY A 304 12.64 6.67 3.46
C GLY A 304 12.58 7.45 4.77
N ARG A 305 13.76 7.83 5.24
CA ARG A 305 13.95 8.71 6.40
C ARG A 305 13.81 10.16 6.01
N TYR A 306 13.14 10.93 6.83
CA TYR A 306 13.00 12.39 6.74
C TYR A 306 13.19 13.02 8.11
N ASP A 307 14.04 14.03 8.22
CA ASP A 307 14.38 14.66 9.51
C ASP A 307 13.70 16.02 9.70
N ASN A 308 13.36 16.72 8.61
CA ASN A 308 12.98 18.13 8.63
C ASN A 308 11.54 18.40 8.17
N LEU A 309 10.70 17.37 8.02
CA LEU A 309 9.36 17.57 7.46
C LEU A 309 8.43 18.37 8.40
N ALA A 310 8.59 18.20 9.71
CA ALA A 310 7.79 18.91 10.71
C ALA A 310 8.25 20.36 10.98
N GLU A 311 9.43 20.78 10.51
CA GLU A 311 9.97 22.13 10.76
C GLU A 311 9.10 23.27 10.23
N TYR A 312 8.24 22.99 9.27
CA TYR A 312 7.23 23.94 8.76
C TYR A 312 6.11 24.24 9.77
N TYR A 313 5.95 23.41 10.79
CA TYR A 313 4.84 23.48 11.73
C TYR A 313 5.29 23.65 13.19
N THR A 314 6.56 23.38 13.51
CA THR A 314 7.10 23.42 14.87
C THR A 314 8.63 23.59 14.85
N ASP A 315 9.18 24.24 15.89
CA ASP A 315 10.63 24.31 16.10
C ASP A 315 11.24 23.01 16.65
N ARG A 316 10.43 21.98 16.88
CA ARG A 316 10.89 20.69 17.39
C ARG A 316 11.48 19.83 16.27
N GLN A 317 12.55 19.14 16.58
CA GLN A 317 13.11 18.13 15.70
C GLN A 317 12.31 16.83 15.85
N LEU A 318 11.56 16.48 14.82
CA LEU A 318 10.69 15.29 14.77
C LEU A 318 11.09 14.41 13.57
N PRO A 319 12.26 13.73 13.67
CA PRO A 319 12.71 12.84 12.60
C PRO A 319 11.72 11.69 12.41
N GLY A 320 11.52 11.28 11.17
CA GLY A 320 10.63 10.19 10.84
C GLY A 320 11.21 9.24 9.80
N VAL A 321 10.70 8.03 9.78
CA VAL A 321 10.92 7.05 8.71
C VAL A 321 9.62 6.36 8.40
N GLY A 322 9.33 6.17 7.12
CA GLY A 322 8.09 5.52 6.72
C GLY A 322 8.09 5.07 5.27
N ILE A 323 7.05 4.34 4.92
CA ILE A 323 6.79 3.90 3.54
C ILE A 323 5.33 4.12 3.16
N SER A 324 5.13 4.17 1.87
CA SER A 324 3.82 4.22 1.24
C SER A 324 3.67 3.12 0.20
N ILE A 325 2.64 2.30 0.34
CA ILE A 325 2.21 1.37 -0.70
C ILE A 325 1.14 2.07 -1.53
N GLY A 326 1.36 2.19 -2.84
CA GLY A 326 0.34 2.66 -3.78
C GLY A 326 -0.74 1.59 -3.97
N LEU A 327 -1.65 1.45 -3.01
CA LEU A 327 -2.55 0.29 -2.90
C LEU A 327 -3.48 0.15 -4.11
N THR A 328 -4.07 1.25 -4.60
CA THR A 328 -4.91 1.22 -5.80
C THR A 328 -4.11 0.77 -7.04
N ARG A 329 -2.87 1.23 -7.17
CA ARG A 329 -1.99 0.84 -8.26
C ARG A 329 -1.63 -0.64 -8.18
N LEU A 330 -1.22 -1.10 -7.00
CA LEU A 330 -0.90 -2.51 -6.75
C LEU A 330 -2.11 -3.41 -7.10
N PHE A 331 -3.28 -3.09 -6.56
CA PHE A 331 -4.52 -3.82 -6.83
C PHE A 331 -4.85 -3.87 -8.33
N TYR A 332 -4.79 -2.72 -9.00
CA TYR A 332 -5.07 -2.63 -10.44
C TYR A 332 -4.13 -3.52 -11.26
N VAL A 333 -2.84 -3.45 -10.97
CA VAL A 333 -1.82 -4.21 -11.70
C VAL A 333 -1.97 -5.70 -11.46
N LEU A 334 -2.16 -6.12 -10.21
CA LEU A 334 -2.39 -7.53 -9.87
C LEU A 334 -3.65 -8.08 -10.56
N GLY A 335 -4.69 -7.26 -10.70
CA GLY A 335 -5.88 -7.60 -11.47
C GLY A 335 -5.60 -7.80 -12.95
N GLU A 336 -4.85 -6.90 -13.57
CA GLU A 336 -4.43 -6.98 -14.98
C GLU A 336 -3.57 -8.22 -15.25
N GLN A 337 -2.69 -8.58 -14.32
CA GLN A 337 -1.81 -9.76 -14.41
C GLN A 337 -2.50 -11.05 -13.96
N LYS A 338 -3.77 -10.97 -13.54
CA LYS A 338 -4.56 -12.11 -13.05
C LYS A 338 -3.96 -12.80 -11.81
N MET A 339 -3.26 -12.04 -10.98
CA MET A 339 -2.63 -12.51 -9.74
C MET A 339 -3.57 -12.41 -8.53
N LEU A 340 -4.73 -11.78 -8.65
CA LEU A 340 -5.73 -11.79 -7.57
C LEU A 340 -6.37 -13.18 -7.49
N ASN A 341 -6.40 -13.76 -6.30
CA ASN A 341 -6.88 -15.11 -6.07
C ASN A 341 -8.39 -15.23 -6.40
N PRO A 342 -8.77 -15.95 -7.48
CA PRO A 342 -10.16 -16.07 -7.89
C PRO A 342 -10.98 -17.01 -6.99
N ALA A 343 -10.31 -17.83 -6.16
CA ALA A 343 -10.97 -18.77 -5.25
C ALA A 343 -11.50 -18.11 -3.98
N LEU A 344 -11.02 -16.88 -3.65
CA LEU A 344 -11.52 -16.17 -2.48
C LEU A 344 -12.95 -15.69 -2.69
N PRO A 345 -13.84 -15.93 -1.72
CA PRO A 345 -15.23 -15.52 -1.83
C PRO A 345 -15.38 -14.00 -1.99
N THR A 346 -16.13 -13.58 -3.00
CA THR A 346 -16.50 -12.17 -3.24
C THR A 346 -18.01 -11.96 -3.07
N ALA A 347 -18.72 -12.95 -2.56
CA ALA A 347 -20.15 -12.92 -2.29
C ALA A 347 -20.50 -11.92 -1.18
N PRO A 348 -21.63 -11.21 -1.28
CA PRO A 348 -22.09 -10.28 -0.25
C PRO A 348 -22.55 -10.99 1.03
N ALA A 349 -22.86 -12.28 0.93
CA ALA A 349 -23.27 -13.14 2.03
C ALA A 349 -22.66 -14.54 1.88
N ASP A 350 -22.52 -15.24 2.99
CA ASP A 350 -22.07 -16.63 3.03
C ASP A 350 -23.25 -17.59 2.82
N VAL A 351 -24.42 -17.18 3.29
CA VAL A 351 -25.67 -17.95 3.19
C VAL A 351 -26.79 -17.10 2.64
N LEU A 352 -27.53 -17.65 1.68
CA LEU A 352 -28.82 -17.12 1.24
C LEU A 352 -29.94 -18.02 1.74
N ILE A 353 -30.86 -17.51 2.55
CA ILE A 353 -32.05 -18.25 2.96
C ILE A 353 -33.16 -17.96 1.95
N LEU A 354 -33.74 -19.03 1.40
CA LEU A 354 -34.92 -19.02 0.53
C LEU A 354 -36.13 -19.56 1.30
N PRO A 355 -36.99 -18.69 1.86
CA PRO A 355 -38.26 -19.13 2.46
C PRO A 355 -39.17 -19.75 1.40
N MET A 356 -39.72 -20.90 1.72
CA MET A 356 -40.67 -21.65 0.89
C MET A 356 -42.07 -21.70 1.54
N THR A 357 -42.30 -20.88 2.57
CA THR A 357 -43.53 -20.73 3.35
C THR A 357 -44.11 -19.33 3.20
N GLU A 358 -45.37 -19.15 3.53
CA GLU A 358 -45.98 -17.79 3.62
C GLU A 358 -45.56 -17.04 4.86
N ASP A 359 -45.43 -17.74 6.00
CA ASP A 359 -44.91 -17.18 7.23
C ASP A 359 -43.37 -17.11 7.19
N LEU A 360 -42.84 -15.90 7.24
CA LEU A 360 -41.39 -15.67 7.22
C LEU A 360 -40.74 -15.73 8.61
N ALA A 361 -41.50 -15.82 9.72
CA ALA A 361 -40.95 -15.78 11.07
C ALA A 361 -39.89 -16.87 11.34
N PRO A 362 -40.08 -18.16 10.91
CA PRO A 362 -39.06 -19.18 11.07
C PRO A 362 -37.75 -18.84 10.29
N ALA A 363 -37.88 -18.35 9.06
CA ALA A 363 -36.71 -17.97 8.23
C ALA A 363 -35.97 -16.75 8.80
N ILE A 364 -36.70 -15.79 9.35
CA ILE A 364 -36.11 -14.63 10.07
C ILE A 364 -35.37 -15.11 11.30
N SER A 365 -35.95 -16.02 12.09
CA SER A 365 -35.32 -16.62 13.26
C SER A 365 -34.01 -17.33 12.88
N LEU A 366 -34.03 -18.16 11.84
CA LEU A 366 -32.86 -18.87 11.31
C LEU A 366 -31.76 -17.88 10.86
N ALA A 367 -32.14 -16.84 10.12
CA ALA A 367 -31.19 -15.81 9.68
C ALA A 367 -30.53 -15.11 10.88
N THR A 368 -31.31 -14.84 11.92
CA THR A 368 -30.79 -14.21 13.16
C THR A 368 -29.81 -15.13 13.89
N GLN A 369 -30.12 -16.43 14.00
CA GLN A 369 -29.22 -17.41 14.60
C GLN A 369 -27.90 -17.55 13.82
N LEU A 370 -27.95 -17.65 12.49
CA LEU A 370 -26.74 -17.68 11.66
C LEU A 370 -25.89 -16.43 11.82
N ARG A 371 -26.51 -15.24 11.81
CA ARG A 371 -25.80 -13.96 12.02
C ARG A 371 -25.17 -13.87 13.40
N SER A 372 -25.87 -14.30 14.44
CA SER A 372 -25.33 -14.36 15.81
C SER A 372 -24.15 -15.32 15.94
N ALA A 373 -24.09 -16.34 15.09
CA ALA A 373 -22.95 -17.26 14.97
C ALA A 373 -21.81 -16.76 14.04
N GLY A 374 -21.89 -15.51 13.58
CA GLY A 374 -20.85 -14.87 12.73
C GLY A 374 -20.96 -15.20 11.24
N VAL A 375 -22.03 -15.84 10.79
CA VAL A 375 -22.25 -16.18 9.37
C VAL A 375 -22.99 -15.03 8.67
N ARG A 376 -22.41 -14.45 7.62
CA ARG A 376 -23.03 -13.37 6.83
C ARG A 376 -24.23 -13.96 6.08
N THR A 377 -25.43 -13.60 6.49
CA THR A 377 -26.65 -14.23 6.01
C THR A 377 -27.61 -13.23 5.39
N GLN A 378 -28.05 -13.52 4.16
CA GLN A 378 -29.09 -12.78 3.46
C GLN A 378 -30.39 -13.60 3.45
N LEU A 379 -31.52 -12.94 3.73
CA LEU A 379 -32.86 -13.48 3.58
C LEU A 379 -33.43 -12.98 2.26
N TYR A 380 -33.85 -13.88 1.39
CA TYR A 380 -34.48 -13.54 0.11
C TYR A 380 -36.00 -13.47 0.25
N THR A 381 -36.55 -12.28 0.20
CA THR A 381 -37.99 -12.04 0.43
C THR A 381 -38.77 -11.77 -0.87
N GLU A 382 -38.05 -11.67 -2.03
CA GLU A 382 -38.71 -11.39 -3.30
C GLU A 382 -39.58 -12.58 -3.77
N GLN A 383 -40.80 -12.26 -4.20
CA GLN A 383 -41.76 -13.22 -4.75
C GLN A 383 -41.40 -13.60 -6.19
N LYS A 384 -40.38 -14.44 -6.38
CA LYS A 384 -39.90 -14.91 -7.69
C LYS A 384 -40.01 -16.42 -7.79
N LYS A 385 -40.02 -16.94 -9.03
CA LYS A 385 -39.94 -18.38 -9.26
C LYS A 385 -38.64 -18.96 -8.73
N PHE A 386 -38.64 -20.20 -8.25
CA PHE A 386 -37.48 -20.88 -7.65
C PHE A 386 -36.21 -20.75 -8.50
N LYS A 387 -36.29 -20.98 -9.81
CA LYS A 387 -35.16 -20.84 -10.72
C LYS A 387 -34.53 -19.41 -10.67
N ALA A 388 -35.35 -18.36 -10.53
CA ALA A 388 -34.85 -16.99 -10.45
C ALA A 388 -34.16 -16.71 -9.10
N LYS A 389 -34.65 -17.32 -8.00
CA LYS A 389 -34.00 -17.26 -6.68
C LYS A 389 -32.65 -17.95 -6.70
N MET A 390 -32.52 -19.12 -7.32
CA MET A 390 -31.27 -19.84 -7.49
C MET A 390 -30.26 -19.07 -8.37
N ASN A 391 -30.73 -18.54 -9.50
CA ASN A 391 -29.87 -17.68 -10.35
C ASN A 391 -29.37 -16.44 -9.64
N TYR A 392 -30.10 -15.90 -8.66
CA TYR A 392 -29.65 -14.78 -7.83
C TYR A 392 -28.48 -15.21 -6.93
N ALA A 393 -28.58 -16.36 -6.28
CA ALA A 393 -27.49 -16.89 -5.46
C ALA A 393 -26.24 -17.18 -6.31
N ASP A 394 -26.42 -17.81 -7.45
CA ASP A 394 -25.35 -18.15 -8.39
C ASP A 394 -24.64 -16.90 -8.93
N LYS A 395 -25.41 -15.91 -9.42
CA LYS A 395 -24.87 -14.65 -9.92
C LYS A 395 -24.07 -13.86 -8.89
N LEU A 396 -24.41 -13.98 -7.61
CA LEU A 396 -23.69 -13.36 -6.51
C LEU A 396 -22.58 -14.24 -5.92
N ALA A 397 -22.40 -15.44 -6.48
CA ALA A 397 -21.44 -16.44 -6.00
C ALA A 397 -21.61 -16.77 -4.51
N ILE A 398 -22.85 -16.77 -3.99
CA ILE A 398 -23.14 -17.09 -2.59
C ILE A 398 -22.87 -18.57 -2.38
N PRO A 399 -21.96 -18.97 -1.47
CA PRO A 399 -21.50 -20.35 -1.36
C PRO A 399 -22.55 -21.32 -0.83
N TYR A 400 -23.48 -20.86 0.01
CA TYR A 400 -24.52 -21.72 0.60
C TYR A 400 -25.92 -21.16 0.38
N VAL A 401 -26.86 -22.05 -0.01
CA VAL A 401 -28.28 -21.73 -0.10
C VAL A 401 -29.04 -22.61 0.87
N VAL A 402 -29.84 -22.00 1.71
CA VAL A 402 -30.72 -22.67 2.66
C VAL A 402 -32.16 -22.58 2.17
N PHE A 403 -32.84 -23.74 2.09
CA PHE A 403 -34.26 -23.86 1.82
C PHE A 403 -34.98 -24.13 3.13
N LEU A 404 -36.02 -23.37 3.43
CA LEU A 404 -36.82 -23.55 4.62
C LEU A 404 -38.29 -23.55 4.24
N GLY A 405 -38.88 -24.76 4.19
CA GLY A 405 -40.28 -25.01 3.93
C GLY A 405 -40.99 -25.58 5.18
N ASP A 406 -42.29 -25.80 5.05
CA ASP A 406 -43.10 -26.31 6.17
C ASP A 406 -42.62 -27.68 6.63
N ASP A 407 -42.15 -28.54 5.72
CA ASP A 407 -41.61 -29.87 6.03
C ASP A 407 -40.32 -29.78 6.85
N GLU A 408 -39.39 -28.88 6.48
CA GLU A 408 -38.14 -28.65 7.21
C GLU A 408 -38.41 -28.07 8.61
N ILE A 409 -39.37 -27.15 8.71
CA ILE A 409 -39.78 -26.55 10.00
C ILE A 409 -40.39 -27.63 10.92
N ALA A 410 -41.31 -28.42 10.40
CA ALA A 410 -41.96 -29.49 11.16
C ALA A 410 -40.97 -30.58 11.63
N ALA A 411 -40.00 -30.92 10.80
CA ALA A 411 -38.96 -31.88 11.12
C ALA A 411 -37.79 -31.31 11.98
N GLY A 412 -37.74 -30.01 12.22
CA GLY A 412 -36.65 -29.36 12.96
C GLY A 412 -35.29 -29.42 12.27
N VAL A 413 -35.28 -29.47 10.92
CA VAL A 413 -34.06 -29.56 10.10
C VAL A 413 -33.92 -28.37 9.17
N VAL A 414 -32.72 -28.17 8.67
CA VAL A 414 -32.36 -27.14 7.69
C VAL A 414 -31.86 -27.83 6.42
N ALA A 415 -32.50 -27.57 5.30
CA ALA A 415 -32.02 -28.03 4.01
C ALA A 415 -30.99 -27.04 3.47
N CYS A 416 -29.73 -27.44 3.42
CA CYS A 416 -28.61 -26.59 3.00
C CYS A 416 -27.92 -27.19 1.77
N LYS A 417 -27.71 -26.34 0.75
CA LYS A 417 -26.97 -26.69 -0.47
C LYS A 417 -25.66 -25.91 -0.54
N ASP A 418 -24.54 -26.63 -0.70
CA ASP A 418 -23.27 -26.03 -1.13
C ASP A 418 -23.35 -25.78 -2.64
N MET A 419 -23.19 -24.53 -3.05
CA MET A 419 -23.33 -24.10 -4.44
C MET A 419 -22.12 -24.46 -5.30
N VAL A 420 -20.97 -24.77 -4.69
CA VAL A 420 -19.75 -25.18 -5.39
C VAL A 420 -19.76 -26.67 -5.67
N SER A 421 -19.96 -27.49 -4.64
CA SER A 421 -20.03 -28.97 -4.80
C SER A 421 -21.34 -29.46 -5.37
N GLY A 422 -22.41 -28.68 -5.21
CA GLY A 422 -23.77 -29.07 -5.54
C GLY A 422 -24.44 -30.01 -4.51
N GLU A 423 -23.70 -30.40 -3.47
CA GLU A 423 -24.20 -31.28 -2.41
C GLU A 423 -25.30 -30.60 -1.58
N GLN A 424 -26.37 -31.30 -1.31
CA GLN A 424 -27.46 -30.83 -0.47
C GLN A 424 -27.65 -31.76 0.71
N THR A 425 -27.78 -31.19 1.90
CA THR A 425 -28.02 -31.93 3.15
C THR A 425 -29.26 -31.41 3.85
N LYS A 426 -29.89 -32.28 4.66
CA LYS A 426 -30.95 -31.90 5.59
C LYS A 426 -30.51 -32.33 6.98
N LEU A 427 -30.15 -31.39 7.81
CA LEU A 427 -29.56 -31.63 9.14
C LEU A 427 -30.16 -30.66 10.17
N PRO A 428 -30.14 -31.01 11.46
CA PRO A 428 -30.45 -30.05 12.53
C PRO A 428 -29.58 -28.80 12.42
N PHE A 429 -30.09 -27.67 12.92
CA PHE A 429 -29.40 -26.38 12.84
C PHE A 429 -27.94 -26.40 13.35
N PRO A 430 -27.61 -27.01 14.53
CA PRO A 430 -26.22 -27.01 15.01
C PRO A 430 -25.25 -27.73 14.04
N GLU A 431 -25.67 -28.82 13.45
CA GLU A 431 -24.86 -29.60 12.48
C GLU A 431 -24.69 -28.82 11.16
N THR A 432 -25.79 -28.22 10.67
CA THR A 432 -25.74 -27.34 9.48
C THR A 432 -24.81 -26.17 9.68
N LEU A 433 -24.87 -25.49 10.85
CA LEU A 433 -24.00 -24.38 11.21
C LEU A 433 -22.53 -24.80 11.23
N ALA A 434 -22.20 -25.91 11.90
CA ALA A 434 -20.83 -26.42 11.98
C ALA A 434 -20.25 -26.73 10.57
N ARG A 435 -21.08 -27.33 9.70
CA ARG A 435 -20.69 -27.62 8.30
C ARG A 435 -20.43 -26.35 7.49
N ILE A 436 -21.32 -25.36 7.61
CA ILE A 436 -21.14 -24.06 6.93
C ILE A 436 -19.85 -23.38 7.43
N GLN A 437 -19.63 -23.30 8.75
CA GLN A 437 -18.44 -22.68 9.33
C GLN A 437 -17.15 -23.36 8.89
N ALA A 438 -17.10 -24.71 8.86
CA ALA A 438 -15.95 -25.47 8.39
C ALA A 438 -15.64 -25.16 6.90
N GLY A 439 -16.66 -25.20 6.05
CA GLY A 439 -16.47 -24.91 4.62
C GLY A 439 -16.12 -23.43 4.35
N LEU A 440 -16.60 -22.48 5.16
CA LEU A 440 -16.20 -21.08 5.06
C LEU A 440 -14.75 -20.88 5.50
N ALA A 441 -14.29 -21.56 6.55
CA ALA A 441 -12.90 -21.51 6.99
C ALA A 441 -11.95 -21.99 5.88
N GLU A 442 -12.29 -23.09 5.20
CA GLU A 442 -11.52 -23.59 4.06
C GLU A 442 -11.49 -22.60 2.89
N LYS A 443 -12.67 -22.09 2.48
CA LYS A 443 -12.78 -21.10 1.38
C LYS A 443 -12.06 -19.78 1.65
N ASN A 444 -11.90 -19.38 2.91
CA ASN A 444 -11.22 -18.14 3.32
C ASN A 444 -9.74 -18.33 3.68
N ALA A 445 -9.21 -19.54 3.65
CA ALA A 445 -7.82 -19.82 4.06
C ALA A 445 -6.76 -19.34 3.05
N GLY A 446 -7.15 -19.00 1.82
CA GLY A 446 -6.23 -18.60 0.77
C GLY A 446 -5.66 -17.18 0.97
N LYS A 447 -4.43 -16.97 0.48
CA LYS A 447 -3.84 -15.63 0.37
C LYS A 447 -4.58 -14.83 -0.71
N VAL A 448 -4.50 -13.48 -0.62
CA VAL A 448 -5.19 -12.57 -1.55
C VAL A 448 -4.59 -12.63 -2.95
N ILE A 449 -3.29 -12.89 -3.02
CA ILE A 449 -2.52 -12.97 -4.26
C ILE A 449 -2.04 -14.41 -4.45
N VAL A 450 -2.04 -14.86 -5.70
CA VAL A 450 -1.46 -16.14 -6.15
C VAL A 450 -0.52 -15.84 -7.31
N GLU A 451 0.72 -16.34 -7.21
CA GLU A 451 1.76 -16.24 -8.25
C GLU A 451 1.81 -17.51 -9.11
#